data_83e69b90f8445d4e1abde221a490389c
#
_entry.id   83e69b90f8445d4e1abde221a490389c
#
_cell.length_a   1.000
_cell.length_b   1.000
_cell.length_c   1.000
_cell.angle_alpha   90.00
_cell.angle_beta   90.00
_cell.angle_gamma   90.00
#
_symmetry.space_group_name_H-M   'P 1'
#
loop_
_entity.id
_entity.type
_entity.pdbx_description
1 polymer ?
#
loop_
_entity_poly.entity_id
_entity_poly.type
_entity_poly.pdbx_seq_one_letter_code
_entity_poly.pdbx_strand_id
1 'polypeptide(L)'
;PRSLSSAASDVYKRQVLSGKGGVGKSTVSTGLALSLAQQGHTVGILDIDITGPNVPKMMGLDGKRLHVEQGRIHPAQGHLGVKVISMAFLLEDEDTPVVWRGPIKLGAIQQFIGDVEWGELDYLVIDFPPGTSDEPLTVAQSLPDIDGMVIVTTPQDVALLDSRKSITFSESL
;
A
#
# COMPACT_ATOMS: atom_id res chain seq x y z
N PRO A 1 22.86 -1.96 2.06
CA PRO A 1 21.43 -2.21 2.02
C PRO A 1 20.71 -0.92 2.40
N ARG A 2 19.98 -0.35 1.44
CA ARG A 2 19.32 0.94 1.62
C ARG A 2 17.89 0.68 2.04
N SER A 3 17.49 1.04 3.27
CA SER A 3 16.09 1.18 3.66
C SER A 3 15.43 2.29 2.82
N LEU A 4 14.09 2.33 2.73
CA LEU A 4 13.39 3.44 2.07
C LEU A 4 13.87 4.82 2.56
N SER A 5 14.36 4.92 3.80
CA SER A 5 14.91 6.16 4.38
C SER A 5 16.25 6.58 3.80
N SER A 6 17.06 5.66 3.23
CA SER A 6 18.41 5.97 2.72
C SER A 6 18.54 5.91 1.19
N ALA A 7 17.58 5.26 0.50
CA ALA A 7 17.51 5.20 -0.97
C ALA A 7 16.39 6.10 -1.55
N ALA A 8 15.69 6.83 -0.68
CA ALA A 8 14.37 7.40 -0.95
C ALA A 8 14.38 8.75 -1.67
N SER A 9 15.55 9.32 -2.01
CA SER A 9 15.58 10.61 -2.71
C SER A 9 15.10 10.53 -4.17
N ASP A 10 15.08 9.34 -4.76
CA ASP A 10 14.78 9.16 -6.19
C ASP A 10 13.59 8.24 -6.49
N VAL A 11 12.86 7.75 -5.47
CA VAL A 11 11.69 6.88 -5.65
C VAL A 11 10.41 7.70 -5.63
N TYR A 12 9.66 7.70 -6.71
CA TYR A 12 8.33 8.34 -6.76
C TYR A 12 7.28 7.55 -6.00
N LYS A 13 6.79 8.10 -4.90
CA LYS A 13 5.77 7.50 -4.03
C LYS A 13 4.38 8.00 -4.40
N ARG A 14 3.48 7.07 -4.75
CA ARG A 14 2.08 7.37 -5.10
C ARG A 14 1.15 6.65 -4.14
N GLN A 15 0.35 7.41 -3.42
CA GLN A 15 -0.70 6.87 -2.54
C GLN A 15 -2.01 6.71 -3.32
N VAL A 16 -2.71 5.62 -3.08
CA VAL A 16 -4.06 5.40 -3.60
C VAL A 16 -5.03 5.34 -2.42
N LEU A 17 -5.95 6.26 -2.39
CA LEU A 17 -6.90 6.50 -1.30
C LEU A 17 -8.34 6.35 -1.80
N SER A 18 -9.25 6.07 -0.88
CA SER A 18 -10.69 6.18 -1.13
C SER A 18 -11.41 6.55 0.16
N GLY A 19 -12.41 7.42 0.06
CA GLY A 19 -13.28 7.77 1.19
C GLY A 19 -14.18 6.62 1.64
N LYS A 20 -14.41 5.61 0.78
CA LYS A 20 -15.31 4.49 1.02
C LYS A 20 -14.70 3.18 0.53
N GLY A 21 -15.05 2.06 1.19
CA GLY A 21 -14.71 0.71 0.73
C GLY A 21 -15.48 0.30 -0.53
N GLY A 22 -14.91 -0.61 -1.31
CA GLY A 22 -15.58 -1.21 -2.47
C GLY A 22 -15.64 -0.34 -3.74
N VAL A 23 -14.93 0.79 -3.80
CA VAL A 23 -14.92 1.68 -4.98
C VAL A 23 -13.89 1.28 -6.05
N GLY A 24 -13.12 0.21 -5.83
CA GLY A 24 -12.11 -0.25 -6.77
C GLY A 24 -10.69 0.29 -6.49
N LYS A 25 -10.41 0.76 -5.28
CA LYS A 25 -9.10 1.29 -4.88
C LYS A 25 -7.94 0.35 -5.22
N SER A 26 -7.97 -0.90 -4.74
CA SER A 26 -6.91 -1.88 -5.01
C SER A 26 -6.81 -2.27 -6.49
N THR A 27 -7.91 -2.20 -7.25
CA THR A 27 -7.89 -2.36 -8.70
C THR A 27 -7.13 -1.23 -9.38
N VAL A 28 -7.32 0.01 -8.91
CA VAL A 28 -6.58 1.18 -9.42
C VAL A 28 -5.11 1.09 -9.01
N SER A 29 -4.81 0.71 -7.77
CA SER A 29 -3.42 0.52 -7.29
C SER A 29 -2.66 -0.51 -8.11
N THR A 30 -3.23 -1.69 -8.32
CA THR A 30 -2.62 -2.76 -9.12
C THR A 30 -2.53 -2.39 -10.60
N GLY A 31 -3.58 -1.78 -11.16
CA GLY A 31 -3.60 -1.29 -12.54
C GLY A 31 -2.52 -0.23 -12.81
N LEU A 32 -2.34 0.71 -11.89
CA LEU A 32 -1.30 1.73 -11.96
C LEU A 32 0.10 1.09 -11.95
N ALA A 33 0.35 0.20 -10.99
CA ALA A 33 1.64 -0.48 -10.87
C ALA A 33 1.97 -1.32 -12.11
N LEU A 34 1.01 -2.08 -12.62
CA LEU A 34 1.20 -2.88 -13.83
C LEU A 34 1.44 -2.00 -15.07
N SER A 35 0.72 -0.89 -15.18
CA SER A 35 0.91 0.06 -16.28
C SER A 35 2.31 0.69 -16.26
N LEU A 36 2.82 1.07 -15.10
CA LEU A 36 4.18 1.58 -14.94
C LEU A 36 5.23 0.50 -15.25
N ALA A 37 5.02 -0.73 -14.78
CA ALA A 37 5.90 -1.85 -15.08
C ALA A 37 5.94 -2.18 -16.57
N GLN A 38 4.81 -2.10 -17.29
CA GLN A 38 4.75 -2.24 -18.74
C GLN A 38 5.56 -1.17 -19.49
N GLN A 39 5.71 0.01 -18.90
CA GLN A 39 6.53 1.09 -19.45
C GLN A 39 8.03 0.93 -19.14
N GLY A 40 8.42 -0.14 -18.47
CA GLY A 40 9.81 -0.48 -18.16
C GLY A 40 10.30 0.04 -16.82
N HIS A 41 9.42 0.59 -15.98
CA HIS A 41 9.79 1.04 -14.64
C HIS A 41 9.87 -0.11 -13.64
N THR A 42 10.76 0.02 -12.67
CA THR A 42 10.83 -0.87 -11.51
C THR A 42 9.83 -0.41 -10.45
N VAL A 43 8.82 -1.24 -10.19
CA VAL A 43 7.66 -0.83 -9.38
C VAL A 43 7.48 -1.73 -8.16
N GLY A 44 7.18 -1.10 -7.02
CA GLY A 44 6.71 -1.75 -5.80
C GLY A 44 5.24 -1.42 -5.51
N ILE A 45 4.54 -2.36 -4.87
CA ILE A 45 3.23 -2.12 -4.23
C ILE A 45 3.36 -2.45 -2.75
N LEU A 46 2.96 -1.51 -1.92
CA LEU A 46 2.78 -1.68 -0.48
C LEU A 46 1.28 -1.66 -0.16
N ASP A 47 0.70 -2.81 0.12
CA ASP A 47 -0.71 -2.95 0.50
C ASP A 47 -0.83 -2.97 2.03
N ILE A 48 -1.37 -1.90 2.59
CA ILE A 48 -1.58 -1.71 4.02
C ILE A 48 -3.05 -1.84 4.44
N ASP A 49 -3.93 -2.28 3.54
CA ASP A 49 -5.32 -2.58 3.84
C ASP A 49 -5.45 -3.96 4.50
N ILE A 50 -5.54 -3.98 5.83
CA ILE A 50 -5.70 -5.23 6.59
C ILE A 50 -7.11 -5.80 6.46
N THR A 51 -8.10 -4.95 6.23
CA THR A 51 -9.52 -5.35 6.25
C THR A 51 -9.97 -6.04 4.97
N GLY A 52 -9.25 -5.82 3.89
CA GLY A 52 -9.55 -6.40 2.58
C GLY A 52 -8.32 -6.41 1.68
N PRO A 53 -7.26 -7.16 2.04
CA PRO A 53 -6.00 -7.14 1.30
C PRO A 53 -6.14 -7.90 -0.02
N ASN A 54 -6.64 -7.22 -1.05
CA ASN A 54 -6.91 -7.82 -2.36
C ASN A 54 -5.72 -7.81 -3.32
N VAL A 55 -4.69 -7.02 -3.04
CA VAL A 55 -3.52 -6.87 -3.92
C VAL A 55 -2.82 -8.20 -4.19
N PRO A 56 -2.54 -9.08 -3.20
CA PRO A 56 -1.92 -10.36 -3.47
C PRO A 56 -2.68 -11.20 -4.48
N LYS A 57 -3.98 -11.31 -4.35
CA LYS A 57 -4.84 -12.05 -5.27
C LYS A 57 -4.78 -11.50 -6.69
N MET A 58 -4.86 -10.19 -6.84
CA MET A 58 -4.77 -9.50 -8.13
C MET A 58 -3.39 -9.64 -8.78
N MET A 59 -2.35 -9.83 -7.96
CA MET A 59 -0.95 -9.97 -8.41
C MET A 59 -0.49 -11.42 -8.57
N GLY A 60 -1.39 -12.42 -8.43
CA GLY A 60 -1.07 -13.85 -8.55
C GLY A 60 -0.24 -14.38 -7.39
N LEU A 61 -0.41 -13.83 -6.20
CA LEU A 61 0.36 -14.14 -4.99
C LEU A 61 -0.50 -14.72 -3.86
N ASP A 62 -1.65 -15.33 -4.20
CA ASP A 62 -2.52 -15.99 -3.23
C ASP A 62 -1.74 -17.01 -2.40
N GLY A 63 -1.99 -17.03 -1.10
CA GLY A 63 -1.35 -17.97 -0.16
C GLY A 63 0.13 -17.72 0.06
N LYS A 64 0.72 -16.66 -0.51
CA LYS A 64 2.10 -16.26 -0.20
C LYS A 64 2.18 -15.73 1.23
N ARG A 65 3.33 -16.02 1.86
CA ARG A 65 3.66 -15.56 3.20
C ARG A 65 4.82 -14.59 3.14
N LEU A 66 4.95 -13.82 4.22
CA LEU A 66 6.08 -12.91 4.37
C LEU A 66 7.39 -13.72 4.35
N HIS A 67 8.31 -13.32 3.49
CA HIS A 67 9.65 -13.90 3.44
C HIS A 67 10.62 -13.01 4.19
N VAL A 68 11.20 -13.56 5.26
CA VAL A 68 12.19 -12.85 6.08
C VAL A 68 13.51 -13.62 6.01
N GLU A 69 14.56 -12.96 5.56
CA GLU A 69 15.91 -13.52 5.51
C GLU A 69 16.88 -12.54 6.17
N GLN A 70 17.71 -13.03 7.09
CA GLN A 70 18.68 -12.22 7.84
C GLN A 70 18.09 -10.98 8.52
N GLY A 71 16.84 -11.08 8.98
CA GLY A 71 16.12 -9.98 9.64
C GLY A 71 15.58 -8.91 8.69
N ARG A 72 15.61 -9.16 7.37
CA ARG A 72 15.03 -8.28 6.35
C ARG A 72 13.83 -8.92 5.69
N ILE A 73 12.87 -8.09 5.32
CA ILE A 73 11.66 -8.49 4.64
C ILE A 73 11.91 -8.38 3.14
N HIS A 74 11.71 -9.49 2.43
CA HIS A 74 11.85 -9.51 0.97
C HIS A 74 10.48 -9.47 0.30
N PRO A 75 10.26 -8.55 -0.66
CA PRO A 75 9.00 -8.46 -1.37
C PRO A 75 8.79 -9.67 -2.28
N ALA A 76 7.55 -10.16 -2.35
CA ALA A 76 7.15 -11.16 -3.33
C ALA A 76 7.11 -10.53 -4.73
N GLN A 77 7.42 -11.32 -5.75
CA GLN A 77 7.32 -10.88 -7.15
C GLN A 77 5.99 -11.31 -7.74
N GLY A 78 5.15 -10.34 -8.07
CA GLY A 78 3.89 -10.52 -8.77
C GLY A 78 4.03 -10.41 -10.29
N HIS A 79 2.90 -10.20 -10.96
CA HIS A 79 2.87 -10.03 -12.42
C HIS A 79 3.81 -8.92 -12.89
N LEU A 80 4.42 -9.09 -14.05
CA LEU A 80 5.39 -8.17 -14.68
C LEU A 80 6.59 -7.80 -13.79
N GLY A 81 6.93 -8.64 -12.80
CA GLY A 81 8.03 -8.40 -11.89
C GLY A 81 7.78 -7.30 -10.85
N VAL A 82 6.53 -6.84 -10.68
CA VAL A 82 6.17 -5.88 -9.63
C VAL A 82 6.44 -6.50 -8.27
N LYS A 83 7.18 -5.77 -7.43
CA LYS A 83 7.51 -6.17 -6.07
C LYS A 83 6.32 -5.88 -5.14
N VAL A 84 5.86 -6.85 -4.38
CA VAL A 84 4.65 -6.73 -3.55
C VAL A 84 4.94 -7.06 -2.10
N ILE A 85 4.53 -6.17 -1.21
CA ILE A 85 4.37 -6.42 0.22
C ILE A 85 2.91 -6.13 0.56
N SER A 86 2.27 -7.03 1.29
CA SER A 86 0.90 -6.87 1.77
C SER A 86 0.78 -7.30 3.22
N MET A 87 -0.09 -6.62 3.94
CA MET A 87 -0.50 -7.03 5.29
C MET A 87 -1.13 -8.43 5.31
N ALA A 88 -1.69 -8.89 4.16
CA ALA A 88 -2.16 -10.27 4.01
C ALA A 88 -1.08 -11.32 4.27
N PHE A 89 0.17 -11.03 3.95
CA PHE A 89 1.28 -11.97 4.15
C PHE A 89 1.61 -12.26 5.62
N LEU A 90 1.07 -11.46 6.54
CA LEU A 90 1.18 -11.67 7.98
C LEU A 90 0.06 -12.56 8.53
N LEU A 91 -1.02 -12.78 7.76
CA LEU A 91 -2.15 -13.57 8.20
C LEU A 91 -1.80 -15.05 8.11
N GLU A 92 -2.08 -15.81 9.16
CA GLU A 92 -1.83 -17.27 9.17
C GLU A 92 -2.82 -17.99 8.28
N ASP A 93 -4.05 -17.48 8.18
CA ASP A 93 -5.14 -18.01 7.38
C ASP A 93 -6.03 -16.86 6.90
N GLU A 94 -6.48 -16.91 5.64
CA GLU A 94 -7.35 -15.88 5.05
C GLU A 94 -8.71 -15.77 5.76
N ASP A 95 -9.19 -16.86 6.34
CA ASP A 95 -10.47 -16.95 7.03
C ASP A 95 -10.39 -16.63 8.54
N THR A 96 -9.17 -16.48 9.09
CA THR A 96 -9.02 -16.18 10.52
C THR A 96 -9.16 -14.67 10.76
N PRO A 97 -10.20 -14.22 11.48
CA PRO A 97 -10.36 -12.81 11.82
C PRO A 97 -9.24 -12.40 12.79
N VAL A 98 -8.27 -11.67 12.29
CA VAL A 98 -7.19 -11.11 13.12
C VAL A 98 -7.63 -9.76 13.65
N VAL A 99 -7.79 -9.68 14.96
CA VAL A 99 -8.08 -8.40 15.65
C VAL A 99 -6.78 -7.65 15.86
N TRP A 100 -6.39 -6.85 14.87
CA TRP A 100 -5.26 -5.93 15.00
C TRP A 100 -5.67 -4.72 15.84
N ARG A 101 -5.11 -4.60 17.03
CA ARG A 101 -5.24 -3.36 17.82
C ARG A 101 -4.36 -2.28 17.18
N GLY A 102 -4.85 -1.04 17.14
CA GLY A 102 -4.21 0.09 16.46
C GLY A 102 -2.69 0.19 16.62
N PRO A 103 -2.12 0.12 17.85
CA PRO A 103 -0.67 0.21 18.06
C PRO A 103 0.13 -0.93 17.39
N ILE A 104 -0.40 -2.15 17.37
CA ILE A 104 0.26 -3.31 16.74
C ILE A 104 0.26 -3.14 15.21
N LYS A 105 -0.86 -2.67 14.65
CA LYS A 105 -1.02 -2.39 13.24
C LYS A 105 -0.04 -1.32 12.75
N LEU A 106 0.05 -0.21 13.46
CA LEU A 106 0.99 0.86 13.14
C LEU A 106 2.45 0.38 13.24
N GLY A 107 2.78 -0.41 14.24
CA GLY A 107 4.11 -1.00 14.38
C GLY A 107 4.47 -1.89 13.18
N ALA A 108 3.56 -2.73 12.72
CA ALA A 108 3.77 -3.58 11.53
C ALA A 108 3.94 -2.76 10.25
N ILE A 109 3.14 -1.70 10.07
CA ILE A 109 3.25 -0.80 8.92
C ILE A 109 4.60 -0.07 8.92
N GLN A 110 5.02 0.47 10.07
CA GLN A 110 6.32 1.13 10.22
C GLN A 110 7.47 0.16 9.92
N GLN A 111 7.36 -1.09 10.38
CA GLN A 111 8.34 -2.12 10.07
C GLN A 111 8.37 -2.45 8.57
N PHE A 112 7.22 -2.54 7.90
CA PHE A 112 7.17 -2.74 6.45
C PHE A 112 7.79 -1.58 5.66
N ILE A 113 7.67 -0.36 6.16
CA ILE A 113 8.29 0.80 5.53
C ILE A 113 9.81 0.78 5.74
N GLY A 114 10.28 0.39 6.95
CA GLY A 114 11.68 0.47 7.34
C GLY A 114 12.54 -0.73 6.97
N ASP A 115 11.98 -1.95 7.09
CA ASP A 115 12.75 -3.20 7.06
C ASP A 115 12.63 -3.97 5.74
N VAL A 116 11.77 -3.50 4.82
CA VAL A 116 11.64 -4.14 3.50
C VAL A 116 12.82 -3.81 2.61
N GLU A 117 13.44 -4.84 2.08
CA GLU A 117 14.51 -4.70 1.10
C GLU A 117 13.94 -4.58 -0.32
N TRP A 118 13.45 -3.38 -0.63
CA TRP A 118 12.88 -3.10 -1.95
C TRP A 118 13.91 -3.14 -3.08
N GLY A 119 15.20 -2.91 -2.78
CA GLY A 119 16.22 -2.67 -3.78
C GLY A 119 15.95 -1.37 -4.54
N GLU A 120 16.32 -1.34 -5.83
CA GLU A 120 16.02 -0.19 -6.68
C GLU A 120 14.54 -0.18 -7.06
N LEU A 121 13.91 0.98 -6.94
CA LEU A 121 12.55 1.28 -7.39
C LEU A 121 12.52 2.63 -8.08
N ASP A 122 11.73 2.72 -9.16
CA ASP A 122 11.33 4.01 -9.75
C ASP A 122 10.05 4.50 -9.07
N TYR A 123 9.11 3.59 -8.80
CA TYR A 123 7.81 3.92 -8.20
C TYR A 123 7.45 2.97 -7.06
N LEU A 124 6.88 3.54 -6.00
CA LEU A 124 6.20 2.80 -4.94
C LEU A 124 4.72 3.23 -4.89
N VAL A 125 3.84 2.31 -5.23
CA VAL A 125 2.39 2.49 -5.12
C VAL A 125 1.94 1.98 -3.76
N ILE A 126 1.22 2.79 -2.99
CA ILE A 126 0.78 2.44 -1.64
C ILE A 126 -0.74 2.36 -1.63
N ASP A 127 -1.27 1.17 -1.43
CA ASP A 127 -2.70 0.90 -1.32
C ASP A 127 -3.16 1.04 0.13
N PHE A 128 -3.90 2.13 0.42
CA PHE A 128 -4.35 2.48 1.76
C PHE A 128 -5.65 1.78 2.16
N PRO A 129 -5.92 1.60 3.46
CA PRO A 129 -7.24 1.22 3.90
C PRO A 129 -8.29 2.26 3.51
N PRO A 130 -9.57 1.85 3.35
CA PRO A 130 -10.63 2.79 3.01
C PRO A 130 -10.94 3.73 4.18
N GLY A 131 -11.41 4.93 3.86
CA GLY A 131 -11.83 5.92 4.83
C GLY A 131 -10.82 7.07 5.02
N THR A 132 -11.23 8.01 5.86
CA THR A 132 -10.45 9.21 6.22
C THR A 132 -10.31 9.35 7.74
N SER A 133 -10.29 8.20 8.44
CA SER A 133 -10.11 8.11 9.88
C SER A 133 -8.66 8.37 10.30
N ASP A 134 -8.41 8.41 11.59
CA ASP A 134 -7.08 8.65 12.17
C ASP A 134 -6.01 7.66 11.70
N GLU A 135 -6.44 6.46 11.29
CA GLU A 135 -5.53 5.39 10.89
C GLU A 135 -4.80 5.68 9.56
N PRO A 136 -5.50 5.97 8.43
CA PRO A 136 -4.86 6.40 7.20
C PRO A 136 -3.97 7.64 7.41
N LEU A 137 -4.40 8.59 8.25
CA LEU A 137 -3.63 9.79 8.55
C LEU A 137 -2.31 9.46 9.24
N THR A 138 -2.34 8.62 10.27
CA THR A 138 -1.14 8.24 11.01
C THR A 138 -0.16 7.48 10.14
N VAL A 139 -0.66 6.62 9.24
CA VAL A 139 0.18 5.91 8.29
C VAL A 139 0.80 6.88 7.27
N ALA A 140 0.01 7.78 6.71
CA ALA A 140 0.50 8.77 5.76
C ALA A 140 1.57 9.67 6.37
N GLN A 141 1.39 10.11 7.62
CA GLN A 141 2.40 10.88 8.37
C GLN A 141 3.68 10.09 8.69
N SER A 142 3.61 8.76 8.67
CA SER A 142 4.77 7.88 8.88
C SER A 142 5.58 7.63 7.61
N LEU A 143 5.05 8.04 6.45
CA LEU A 143 5.68 7.88 5.15
C LEU A 143 6.45 9.18 4.80
N PRO A 144 7.76 9.13 4.60
CA PRO A 144 8.51 10.30 4.15
C PRO A 144 8.18 10.60 2.68
N ASP A 145 8.04 11.88 2.37
CA ASP A 145 8.04 12.44 1.00
C ASP A 145 7.09 11.74 0.01
N ILE A 146 5.80 12.03 0.11
CA ILE A 146 4.79 11.53 -0.83
C ILE A 146 4.73 12.48 -2.02
N ASP A 147 4.97 11.98 -3.24
CA ASP A 147 4.99 12.78 -4.45
C ASP A 147 3.61 13.01 -5.07
N GLY A 148 2.62 12.25 -4.66
CA GLY A 148 1.25 12.44 -5.16
C GLY A 148 0.27 11.40 -4.67
N MET A 149 -1.00 11.76 -4.76
CA MET A 149 -2.13 10.94 -4.34
C MET A 149 -3.12 10.72 -5.47
N VAL A 150 -3.69 9.51 -5.51
CA VAL A 150 -4.78 9.13 -6.40
C VAL A 150 -5.99 8.85 -5.52
N ILE A 151 -7.06 9.62 -5.69
CA ILE A 151 -8.31 9.43 -4.95
C ILE A 151 -9.30 8.70 -5.84
N VAL A 152 -9.71 7.51 -5.40
CA VAL A 152 -10.66 6.67 -6.11
C VAL A 152 -12.05 6.85 -5.51
N THR A 153 -13.02 7.16 -6.35
CA THR A 153 -14.42 7.36 -5.96
C THR A 153 -15.38 6.83 -7.00
N THR A 154 -16.64 6.67 -6.62
CA THR A 154 -17.76 6.37 -7.54
C THR A 154 -18.67 7.60 -7.66
N PRO A 155 -19.43 7.75 -8.77
CA PRO A 155 -20.26 8.94 -9.03
C PRO A 155 -21.56 9.00 -8.19
N GLN A 156 -21.57 8.41 -7.01
CA GLN A 156 -22.69 8.45 -6.07
C GLN A 156 -22.51 9.62 -5.11
N ASP A 157 -23.59 10.35 -4.80
CA ASP A 157 -23.55 11.54 -3.94
C ASP A 157 -22.87 11.29 -2.58
N VAL A 158 -23.17 10.14 -1.96
CA VAL A 158 -22.53 9.76 -0.68
C VAL A 158 -21.01 9.57 -0.84
N ALA A 159 -20.57 8.97 -1.93
CA ALA A 159 -19.15 8.77 -2.20
C ALA A 159 -18.41 10.09 -2.49
N LEU A 160 -19.10 11.05 -3.10
CA LEU A 160 -18.54 12.39 -3.36
C LEU A 160 -18.29 13.18 -2.07
N LEU A 161 -19.15 13.04 -1.05
CA LEU A 161 -18.93 13.66 0.26
C LEU A 161 -17.67 13.09 0.93
N ASP A 162 -17.46 11.77 0.88
CA ASP A 162 -16.28 11.14 1.45
C ASP A 162 -15.02 11.47 0.65
N SER A 163 -15.15 11.64 -0.67
CA SER A 163 -14.04 12.06 -1.53
C SER A 163 -13.56 13.49 -1.22
N ARG A 164 -14.47 14.41 -0.87
CA ARG A 164 -14.08 15.75 -0.39
C ARG A 164 -13.23 15.69 0.87
N LYS A 165 -13.58 14.81 1.81
CA LYS A 165 -12.76 14.59 3.00
C LYS A 165 -11.38 14.02 2.64
N SER A 166 -11.32 13.11 1.66
CA SER A 166 -10.04 12.58 1.16
C SER A 166 -9.17 13.64 0.50
N ILE A 167 -9.77 14.61 -0.21
CA ILE A 167 -9.04 15.76 -0.78
C ILE A 167 -8.47 16.64 0.33
N THR A 168 -9.30 17.05 1.30
CA THR A 168 -8.84 17.85 2.45
C THR A 168 -7.74 17.11 3.23
N PHE A 169 -7.88 15.79 3.39
CA PHE A 169 -6.86 14.94 3.97
C PHE A 169 -5.54 15.01 3.17
N SER A 170 -5.61 14.91 1.84
CA SER A 170 -4.43 14.97 0.97
C SER A 170 -3.70 16.33 1.04
N GLU A 171 -4.44 17.41 1.27
CA GLU A 171 -3.89 18.77 1.41
C GLU A 171 -3.22 19.00 2.79
N SER A 172 -3.46 18.12 3.75
CA SER A 172 -2.89 18.20 5.11
C SER A 172 -1.58 17.41 5.28
N LEU A 173 -1.16 16.68 4.26
CA LEU A 173 0.07 15.87 4.22
C LEU A 173 1.17 16.56 3.44
#